data_019ef3742e52483085a0bd2a9ff74fd9
#
_entry.id   019ef3742e52483085a0bd2a9ff74fd9
#
_cell.length_a   1.000
_cell.length_b   1.000
_cell.length_c   1.000
_cell.angle_alpha   90.00
_cell.angle_beta   90.00
_cell.angle_gamma   90.00
#
_symmetry.space_group_name_H-M   'P 1'
#
loop_
_entity.id
_entity.type
_entity.pdbx_description
1 polymer ?
#
loop_
_entity_poly.entity_id
_entity_poly.type
_entity_poly.pdbx_seq_one_letter_code
_entity_poly.pdbx_strand_id
1 'polypeptide(L)'
;MKEIRTFDFEVRASVDETHGHTLTGQPIVYNERTNLGWYDEIIADGALAEADLRDVRFLVNHNTDMIPLARSRNNNANSTMQMEVIEGKGMAIRVDLDTENNADARSLYSAVERGDISGMSFMFRVDGESWDDIESEHPTRTVTNISKVYEVSAVTFPAYEATSIQARGLADALDSAKASLESARAEKREIERKKQKIKLMLEEF
;
A
#
# COMPACT_ATOMS: atom_id res chain seq x y z
N MET A 1 7.18 -3.48 10.38
CA MET A 1 7.53 -4.48 9.33
C MET A 1 7.25 -3.86 7.97
N LYS A 2 7.85 -4.31 6.87
CA LYS A 2 7.47 -3.87 5.52
C LYS A 2 6.26 -4.66 5.07
N GLU A 3 5.27 -3.99 4.52
CA GLU A 3 4.05 -4.59 3.98
C GLU A 3 3.90 -4.24 2.51
N ILE A 4 3.29 -5.14 1.73
CA ILE A 4 2.98 -4.93 0.32
C ILE A 4 1.47 -4.98 0.18
N ARG A 5 0.90 -4.01 -0.54
CA ARG A 5 -0.51 -3.98 -0.91
C ARG A 5 -0.63 -3.71 -2.39
N THR A 6 -1.40 -4.57 -3.04
CA THR A 6 -1.76 -4.43 -4.44
C THR A 6 -3.23 -4.06 -4.52
N PHE A 7 -3.52 -3.07 -5.33
CA PHE A 7 -4.88 -2.63 -5.60
C PHE A 7 -5.13 -2.70 -7.10
N ASP A 8 -6.38 -2.92 -7.48
CA ASP A 8 -6.83 -2.86 -8.87
C ASP A 8 -7.12 -1.40 -9.27
N PHE A 9 -6.12 -0.53 -9.05
CA PHE A 9 -6.21 0.86 -9.43
C PHE A 9 -5.51 1.08 -10.77
N GLU A 10 -6.22 1.77 -11.63
CA GLU A 10 -5.83 1.98 -13.01
C GLU A 10 -4.50 2.71 -13.15
N VAL A 11 -3.53 2.05 -13.79
CA VAL A 11 -2.36 2.71 -14.36
C VAL A 11 -2.67 3.05 -15.82
N ARG A 12 -2.34 4.28 -16.23
CA ARG A 12 -2.60 4.76 -17.59
C ARG A 12 -1.32 5.21 -18.26
N ALA A 13 -1.17 4.83 -19.52
CA ALA A 13 -0.10 5.30 -20.41
C ALA A 13 -0.54 6.57 -21.15
N SER A 14 0.35 7.52 -21.32
CA SER A 14 0.14 8.73 -22.09
C SER A 14 1.46 9.25 -22.70
N VAL A 15 1.37 10.04 -23.74
CA VAL A 15 2.51 10.80 -24.29
C VAL A 15 2.37 12.26 -23.85
N ASP A 16 3.38 12.75 -23.16
CA ASP A 16 3.49 14.15 -22.75
C ASP A 16 4.48 14.86 -23.67
N GLU A 17 4.14 16.07 -24.15
CA GLU A 17 5.00 16.83 -25.07
C GLU A 17 6.34 17.21 -24.45
N THR A 18 6.39 17.34 -23.13
CA THR A 18 7.58 17.77 -22.38
C THR A 18 8.38 16.58 -21.82
N HIS A 19 7.70 15.51 -21.42
CA HIS A 19 8.26 14.37 -20.68
C HIS A 19 8.29 13.07 -21.48
N GLY A 20 7.76 13.05 -22.71
CA GLY A 20 7.70 11.86 -23.56
C GLY A 20 6.68 10.83 -23.05
N HIS A 21 7.08 9.55 -22.99
CA HIS A 21 6.21 8.47 -22.55
C HIS A 21 6.06 8.46 -21.02
N THR A 22 4.84 8.66 -20.55
CA THR A 22 4.54 8.74 -19.12
C THR A 22 3.51 7.70 -18.69
N LEU A 23 3.60 7.26 -17.43
CA LEU A 23 2.53 6.54 -16.75
C LEU A 23 1.96 7.40 -15.63
N THR A 24 0.65 7.36 -15.46
CA THR A 24 -0.04 7.98 -14.32
C THR A 24 -0.90 6.95 -13.62
N GLY A 25 -1.07 7.09 -12.31
CA GLY A 25 -1.92 6.20 -11.54
C GLY A 25 -2.04 6.62 -10.09
N GLN A 26 -2.87 5.89 -9.36
CA GLN A 26 -3.15 6.16 -7.96
C GLN A 26 -2.91 4.89 -7.14
N PRO A 27 -1.65 4.60 -6.73
CA PRO A 27 -1.30 3.37 -6.02
C PRO A 27 -1.89 3.27 -4.62
N ILE A 28 -2.28 4.38 -3.99
CA ILE A 28 -2.88 4.43 -2.65
C ILE A 28 -4.16 5.22 -2.71
N VAL A 29 -5.27 4.60 -2.29
CA VAL A 29 -6.59 5.24 -2.16
C VAL A 29 -7.04 5.16 -0.72
N TYR A 30 -7.52 6.29 -0.18
CA TYR A 30 -8.06 6.37 1.17
C TYR A 30 -9.49 5.87 1.25
N ASN A 31 -9.83 5.30 2.39
CA ASN A 31 -11.18 4.86 2.77
C ASN A 31 -11.77 3.80 1.81
N GLU A 32 -10.98 3.23 0.91
CA GLU A 32 -11.39 2.10 0.08
C GLU A 32 -11.20 0.80 0.88
N ARG A 33 -12.27 -0.01 0.91
CA ARG A 33 -12.26 -1.30 1.61
C ARG A 33 -11.76 -2.39 0.68
N THR A 34 -10.64 -3.00 1.05
CA THR A 34 -10.01 -4.08 0.28
C THR A 34 -10.10 -5.38 1.06
N ASN A 35 -10.68 -6.42 0.44
CA ASN A 35 -10.72 -7.76 1.03
C ASN A 35 -9.36 -8.45 0.83
N LEU A 36 -8.74 -8.88 1.93
CA LEU A 36 -7.45 -9.59 1.96
C LEU A 36 -7.59 -11.05 2.43
N GLY A 37 -8.75 -11.65 2.17
CA GLY A 37 -9.09 -13.03 2.48
C GLY A 37 -9.80 -13.17 3.81
N TRP A 38 -9.09 -13.24 4.93
CA TRP A 38 -9.69 -13.40 6.25
C TRP A 38 -10.03 -12.08 6.97
N TYR A 39 -9.67 -10.94 6.39
CA TYR A 39 -9.99 -9.60 6.91
C TYR A 39 -10.12 -8.59 5.78
N ASP A 40 -10.80 -7.49 6.06
CA ASP A 40 -10.80 -6.30 5.21
C ASP A 40 -9.76 -5.30 5.70
N GLU A 41 -9.15 -4.55 4.77
CA GLU A 41 -8.24 -3.46 5.09
C GLU A 41 -8.74 -2.14 4.50
N ILE A 42 -8.54 -1.07 5.27
CA ILE A 42 -8.81 0.30 4.87
C ILE A 42 -7.55 1.11 5.18
N ILE A 43 -7.11 1.95 4.25
CA ILE A 43 -6.12 2.99 4.53
C ILE A 43 -6.89 4.26 4.87
N ALA A 44 -6.76 4.74 6.10
CA ALA A 44 -7.47 5.92 6.56
C ALA A 44 -7.02 7.18 5.83
N ASP A 45 -7.93 8.13 5.68
CA ASP A 45 -7.55 9.47 5.24
C ASP A 45 -6.50 10.07 6.18
N GLY A 46 -5.47 10.70 5.58
CA GLY A 46 -4.34 11.24 6.33
C GLY A 46 -3.28 10.21 6.74
N ALA A 47 -3.43 8.91 6.48
CA ALA A 47 -2.44 7.89 6.85
C ALA A 47 -1.02 8.15 6.29
N LEU A 48 -0.89 8.96 5.23
CA LEU A 48 0.39 9.35 4.62
C LEU A 48 0.93 10.69 5.13
N ALA A 49 0.25 11.40 6.04
CA ALA A 49 0.61 12.76 6.45
C ALA A 49 2.06 12.88 6.97
N GLU A 50 2.53 11.86 7.70
CA GLU A 50 3.89 11.79 8.28
C GLU A 50 4.80 10.81 7.53
N ALA A 51 4.39 10.32 6.35
CA ALA A 51 5.13 9.29 5.63
C ALA A 51 6.46 9.82 5.06
N ASP A 52 7.54 9.05 5.25
CA ASP A 52 8.80 9.29 4.57
C ASP A 52 8.69 8.91 3.07
N LEU A 53 8.52 9.92 2.23
CA LEU A 53 8.46 9.81 0.76
C LEU A 53 9.73 10.30 0.07
N ARG A 54 10.83 10.50 0.80
CA ARG A 54 12.06 11.13 0.28
C ARG A 54 12.78 10.31 -0.78
N ASP A 55 12.61 9.00 -0.78
CA ASP A 55 13.27 8.10 -1.74
C ASP A 55 12.38 6.91 -2.06
N VAL A 56 11.59 7.04 -3.14
CA VAL A 56 10.64 6.01 -3.59
C VAL A 56 11.00 5.58 -5.01
N ARG A 57 11.01 4.28 -5.26
CA ARG A 57 11.34 3.68 -6.56
C ARG A 57 10.08 3.24 -7.29
N PHE A 58 10.14 3.27 -8.62
CA PHE A 58 9.12 2.67 -9.45
C PHE A 58 9.65 1.37 -10.07
N LEU A 59 8.96 0.27 -9.80
CA LEU A 59 9.36 -1.08 -10.19
C LEU A 59 8.24 -1.79 -10.99
N VAL A 60 8.48 -3.03 -11.36
CA VAL A 60 7.48 -3.95 -11.91
C VAL A 60 7.43 -5.17 -10.99
N ASN A 61 6.22 -5.57 -10.56
CA ASN A 61 5.98 -6.76 -9.74
C ASN A 61 6.85 -6.83 -8.46
N HIS A 62 7.16 -5.68 -7.83
CA HIS A 62 8.01 -5.60 -6.63
C HIS A 62 9.40 -6.22 -6.79
N ASN A 63 9.89 -6.31 -8.01
CA ASN A 63 11.22 -6.89 -8.29
C ASN A 63 12.32 -5.92 -7.87
N THR A 64 12.83 -6.08 -6.65
CA THR A 64 13.90 -5.25 -6.08
C THR A 64 15.27 -5.52 -6.67
N ASP A 65 15.44 -6.59 -7.44
CA ASP A 65 16.69 -6.95 -8.10
C ASP A 65 16.84 -6.27 -9.47
N MET A 66 15.74 -5.71 -10.00
CA MET A 66 15.79 -4.94 -11.24
C MET A 66 16.30 -3.50 -11.01
N ILE A 67 16.82 -2.88 -12.08
CA ILE A 67 17.08 -1.44 -12.09
C ILE A 67 15.73 -0.72 -12.07
N PRO A 68 15.51 0.23 -11.13
CA PRO A 68 14.26 0.99 -11.10
C PRO A 68 13.99 1.71 -12.43
N LEU A 69 12.78 1.64 -12.93
CA LEU A 69 12.39 2.31 -14.17
C LEU A 69 12.24 3.83 -13.99
N ALA A 70 11.94 4.25 -12.75
CA ALA A 70 11.89 5.64 -12.34
C ALA A 70 12.12 5.76 -10.82
N ARG A 71 12.35 6.99 -10.35
CA ARG A 71 12.61 7.24 -8.93
C ARG A 71 12.21 8.66 -8.54
N SER A 72 11.57 8.81 -7.39
CA SER A 72 11.43 10.08 -6.71
C SER A 72 12.54 10.28 -5.69
N ARG A 73 13.19 11.46 -5.70
CA ARG A 73 14.18 11.91 -4.72
C ARG A 73 13.70 13.23 -4.13
N ASN A 74 13.07 13.18 -2.98
CA ASN A 74 12.40 14.33 -2.34
C ASN A 74 11.40 15.04 -3.29
N ASN A 75 10.85 14.33 -4.24
CA ASN A 75 9.93 14.86 -5.25
C ASN A 75 10.47 16.13 -5.97
N ASN A 76 11.80 16.21 -6.15
CA ASN A 76 12.42 17.37 -6.80
C ASN A 76 12.20 17.35 -8.32
N ALA A 77 12.46 18.48 -8.99
CA ALA A 77 12.21 18.66 -10.42
C ALA A 77 13.00 17.69 -11.33
N ASN A 78 14.10 17.08 -10.84
CA ASN A 78 14.89 16.09 -11.59
C ASN A 78 14.48 14.66 -11.28
N SER A 79 13.44 14.43 -10.47
CA SER A 79 12.90 13.11 -10.22
C SER A 79 12.14 12.61 -11.44
N THR A 80 12.41 11.36 -11.85
CA THR A 80 11.71 10.71 -12.96
C THR A 80 10.36 10.10 -12.52
N MET A 81 10.04 10.19 -11.24
CA MET A 81 8.71 9.96 -10.69
C MET A 81 8.32 11.12 -9.78
N GLN A 82 7.16 11.69 -10.00
CA GLN A 82 6.52 12.68 -9.14
C GLN A 82 5.38 12.03 -8.37
N MET A 83 5.20 12.44 -7.12
CA MET A 83 4.17 11.92 -6.23
C MET A 83 3.38 13.09 -5.63
N GLU A 84 2.07 12.92 -5.52
CA GLU A 84 1.19 13.90 -4.90
C GLU A 84 0.27 13.19 -3.90
N VAL A 85 0.34 13.59 -2.63
CA VAL A 85 -0.62 13.16 -1.62
C VAL A 85 -1.81 14.11 -1.68
N ILE A 86 -2.98 13.58 -2.04
CA ILE A 86 -4.21 14.34 -2.25
C ILE A 86 -5.14 14.06 -1.06
N GLU A 87 -5.51 15.12 -0.33
CA GLU A 87 -6.42 15.05 0.81
C GLU A 87 -7.75 14.37 0.41
N GLY A 88 -8.22 13.45 1.23
CA GLY A 88 -9.42 12.67 1.01
C GLY A 88 -9.34 11.63 -0.12
N LYS A 89 -8.22 11.56 -0.88
CA LYS A 89 -8.11 10.64 -2.02
C LYS A 89 -6.99 9.61 -1.88
N GLY A 90 -5.82 9.99 -1.36
CA GLY A 90 -4.65 9.12 -1.26
C GLY A 90 -3.42 9.66 -1.99
N MET A 91 -2.65 8.82 -2.67
CA MET A 91 -1.44 9.23 -3.39
C MET A 91 -1.57 8.96 -4.88
N ALA A 92 -1.39 10.00 -5.68
CA ALA A 92 -1.24 9.90 -7.13
C ALA A 92 0.25 9.95 -7.52
N ILE A 93 0.58 9.34 -8.65
CA ILE A 93 1.93 9.38 -9.21
C ILE A 93 1.91 9.71 -10.70
N ARG A 94 3.00 10.33 -11.16
CA ARG A 94 3.39 10.40 -12.56
C ARG A 94 4.81 9.86 -12.69
N VAL A 95 5.03 9.00 -13.68
CA VAL A 95 6.29 8.33 -13.97
C VAL A 95 6.72 8.68 -15.38
N ASP A 96 7.90 9.27 -15.53
CA ASP A 96 8.50 9.59 -16.83
C ASP A 96 9.41 8.40 -17.21
N LEU A 97 9.10 7.71 -18.31
CA LEU A 97 9.78 6.50 -18.75
C LEU A 97 10.79 6.80 -19.87
N ASP A 98 12.03 6.33 -19.71
CA ASP A 98 13.02 6.32 -20.79
C ASP A 98 12.75 5.15 -21.76
N THR A 99 11.77 5.31 -22.64
CA THR A 99 11.43 4.27 -23.60
C THR A 99 12.39 4.25 -24.81
N GLU A 100 13.25 5.24 -24.99
CA GLU A 100 14.22 5.27 -26.08
C GLU A 100 15.42 4.38 -25.76
N ASN A 101 15.98 4.46 -24.56
CA ASN A 101 17.21 3.77 -24.21
C ASN A 101 16.99 2.56 -23.30
N ASN A 102 15.82 2.42 -22.67
CA ASN A 102 15.51 1.33 -21.75
C ASN A 102 14.44 0.38 -22.34
N ALA A 103 14.85 -0.85 -22.66
CA ALA A 103 13.95 -1.86 -23.21
C ALA A 103 12.83 -2.28 -22.25
N ASP A 104 13.10 -2.32 -20.94
CA ASP A 104 12.11 -2.69 -19.92
C ASP A 104 11.05 -1.60 -19.79
N ALA A 105 11.46 -0.32 -19.80
CA ALA A 105 10.55 0.82 -19.79
C ALA A 105 9.63 0.81 -21.01
N ARG A 106 10.19 0.50 -22.19
CA ARG A 106 9.44 0.38 -23.45
C ARG A 106 8.44 -0.76 -23.41
N SER A 107 8.84 -1.92 -22.87
CA SER A 107 7.98 -3.08 -22.71
C SER A 107 6.84 -2.82 -21.74
N LEU A 108 7.13 -2.18 -20.60
CA LEU A 108 6.12 -1.81 -19.63
C LEU A 108 5.12 -0.79 -20.20
N TYR A 109 5.60 0.27 -20.87
CA TYR A 109 4.74 1.26 -21.49
C TYR A 109 3.74 0.61 -22.46
N SER A 110 4.26 -0.23 -23.38
CA SER A 110 3.42 -0.95 -24.33
C SER A 110 2.41 -1.89 -23.66
N ALA A 111 2.78 -2.56 -22.57
CA ALA A 111 1.87 -3.44 -21.84
C ALA A 111 0.74 -2.66 -21.14
N VAL A 112 1.04 -1.50 -20.55
CA VAL A 112 0.04 -0.62 -19.95
C VAL A 112 -0.88 -0.01 -21.01
N GLU A 113 -0.31 0.46 -22.12
CA GLU A 113 -1.08 1.04 -23.23
C GLU A 113 -2.10 0.06 -23.83
N ARG A 114 -1.76 -1.23 -23.89
CA ARG A 114 -2.66 -2.29 -24.36
C ARG A 114 -3.60 -2.83 -23.29
N GLY A 115 -3.41 -2.45 -22.02
CA GLY A 115 -4.17 -2.99 -20.89
C GLY A 115 -3.72 -4.38 -20.42
N ASP A 116 -2.55 -4.87 -20.85
CA ASP A 116 -1.96 -6.13 -20.38
C ASP A 116 -1.48 -6.01 -18.91
N ILE A 117 -1.18 -4.77 -18.47
CA ILE A 117 -0.90 -4.38 -17.08
C ILE A 117 -1.82 -3.21 -16.73
N SER A 118 -2.65 -3.39 -15.72
CA SER A 118 -3.63 -2.38 -15.29
C SER A 118 -3.54 -2.06 -13.80
N GLY A 119 -2.95 -2.94 -12.99
CA GLY A 119 -2.87 -2.80 -11.55
C GLY A 119 -1.63 -2.07 -11.05
N MET A 120 -1.77 -1.49 -9.86
CA MET A 120 -0.66 -0.90 -9.11
C MET A 120 -0.57 -1.49 -7.71
N SER A 121 0.64 -1.46 -7.17
CA SER A 121 0.94 -1.93 -5.82
C SER A 121 1.98 -1.03 -5.18
N PHE A 122 2.10 -1.08 -3.85
CA PHE A 122 3.13 -0.34 -3.14
C PHE A 122 3.66 -1.12 -1.93
N MET A 123 4.91 -0.86 -1.57
CA MET A 123 5.56 -1.41 -0.38
C MET A 123 5.75 -0.31 0.65
N PHE A 124 5.29 -0.53 1.87
CA PHE A 124 5.25 0.47 2.92
C PHE A 124 5.52 -0.11 4.31
N ARG A 125 5.59 0.76 5.31
CA ARG A 125 5.66 0.38 6.72
C ARG A 125 4.54 1.05 7.49
N VAL A 126 3.76 0.23 8.19
CA VAL A 126 2.71 0.65 9.11
C VAL A 126 3.33 0.98 10.46
N ASP A 127 2.94 2.12 11.03
CA ASP A 127 3.27 2.53 12.39
C ASP A 127 2.02 2.79 13.25
N GLY A 128 0.83 2.88 12.63
CA GLY A 128 -0.44 3.03 13.35
C GLY A 128 -1.56 2.27 12.65
N GLU A 129 -2.33 1.54 13.43
CA GLU A 129 -3.49 0.79 12.95
C GLU A 129 -4.53 0.60 14.05
N SER A 130 -5.75 0.33 13.67
CA SER A 130 -6.83 -0.10 14.56
C SER A 130 -7.57 -1.29 13.95
N TRP A 131 -8.28 -2.01 14.81
CA TRP A 131 -9.08 -3.15 14.40
C TRP A 131 -10.52 -2.99 14.88
N ASP A 132 -11.47 -3.19 13.99
CA ASP A 132 -12.89 -3.27 14.29
C ASP A 132 -13.38 -4.71 14.14
N ASP A 133 -14.47 -5.04 14.84
CA ASP A 133 -15.09 -6.37 14.83
C ASP A 133 -14.10 -7.52 15.13
N ILE A 134 -13.19 -7.30 16.10
CA ILE A 134 -12.06 -8.19 16.40
C ILE A 134 -12.45 -9.62 16.80
N GLU A 135 -13.69 -9.87 17.21
CA GLU A 135 -14.21 -11.20 17.53
C GLU A 135 -14.91 -11.86 16.33
N SER A 136 -15.07 -11.13 15.21
CA SER A 136 -15.64 -11.65 13.98
C SER A 136 -14.69 -12.62 13.28
N GLU A 137 -15.25 -13.50 12.45
CA GLU A 137 -14.48 -14.33 11.51
C GLU A 137 -13.84 -13.48 10.39
N HIS A 138 -14.39 -12.27 10.16
CA HIS A 138 -13.90 -11.33 9.14
C HIS A 138 -13.80 -9.92 9.72
N PRO A 139 -12.74 -9.62 10.51
CA PRO A 139 -12.53 -8.31 11.11
C PRO A 139 -12.07 -7.27 10.07
N THR A 140 -12.10 -6.00 10.45
CA THR A 140 -11.59 -4.90 9.62
C THR A 140 -10.35 -4.28 10.26
N ARG A 141 -9.27 -4.18 9.50
CA ARG A 141 -8.05 -3.44 9.83
C ARG A 141 -8.11 -2.05 9.22
N THR A 142 -7.90 -1.02 10.01
CA THR A 142 -7.72 0.35 9.52
C THR A 142 -6.28 0.78 9.75
N VAL A 143 -5.51 0.98 8.67
CA VAL A 143 -4.16 1.56 8.72
C VAL A 143 -4.30 3.07 8.89
N THR A 144 -3.89 3.59 10.05
CA THR A 144 -4.04 5.01 10.42
C THR A 144 -2.77 5.82 10.22
N ASN A 145 -1.59 5.15 10.19
CA ASN A 145 -0.32 5.81 9.96
C ASN A 145 0.66 4.93 9.18
N ILE A 146 1.16 5.46 8.07
CA ILE A 146 2.23 4.89 7.26
C ILE A 146 3.49 5.72 7.49
N SER A 147 4.53 5.12 8.06
CA SER A 147 5.78 5.84 8.34
C SER A 147 6.71 5.95 7.15
N LYS A 148 6.60 5.08 6.15
CA LYS A 148 7.43 5.10 4.96
C LYS A 148 6.79 4.34 3.79
N VAL A 149 6.95 4.91 2.58
CA VAL A 149 6.76 4.20 1.32
C VAL A 149 8.14 3.92 0.71
N TYR A 150 8.41 2.68 0.32
CA TYR A 150 9.70 2.24 -0.22
C TYR A 150 9.71 2.23 -1.75
N GLU A 151 8.62 1.75 -2.33
CA GLU A 151 8.45 1.66 -3.77
C GLU A 151 6.97 1.60 -4.16
N VAL A 152 6.73 1.88 -5.42
CA VAL A 152 5.46 1.67 -6.11
C VAL A 152 5.75 0.80 -7.33
N SER A 153 4.88 -0.14 -7.62
CA SER A 153 5.03 -1.05 -8.76
C SER A 153 3.81 -1.05 -9.66
N ALA A 154 4.04 -1.14 -10.97
CA ALA A 154 3.05 -1.69 -11.89
C ALA A 154 3.03 -3.21 -11.72
N VAL A 155 1.85 -3.83 -11.64
CA VAL A 155 1.72 -5.26 -11.35
C VAL A 155 0.85 -5.98 -12.37
N THR A 156 1.29 -7.21 -12.73
CA THR A 156 0.61 -8.05 -13.69
C THR A 156 -0.70 -8.61 -13.15
N PHE A 157 -0.74 -8.89 -11.84
CA PHE A 157 -1.93 -9.42 -11.17
C PHE A 157 -2.29 -8.52 -9.99
N PRO A 158 -3.50 -7.98 -9.93
CA PRO A 158 -4.03 -7.34 -8.72
C PRO A 158 -4.18 -8.35 -7.57
N ALA A 159 -4.39 -7.87 -6.33
CA ALA A 159 -4.28 -8.64 -5.08
C ALA A 159 -5.11 -9.95 -5.03
N TYR A 160 -6.13 -10.08 -5.85
CA TYR A 160 -7.05 -11.22 -5.84
C TYR A 160 -6.55 -12.46 -6.60
N GLU A 161 -5.48 -12.36 -7.39
CA GLU A 161 -4.94 -13.47 -8.19
C GLU A 161 -3.48 -13.79 -7.86
N ALA A 162 -3.10 -13.71 -6.58
CA ALA A 162 -1.72 -13.80 -6.11
C ALA A 162 -0.96 -15.04 -6.63
N THR A 163 0.04 -14.79 -7.46
CA THR A 163 1.04 -15.79 -7.85
C THR A 163 2.20 -15.87 -6.84
N SER A 164 3.01 -16.92 -6.93
CA SER A 164 4.01 -17.35 -5.92
C SER A 164 5.07 -16.31 -5.51
N ILE A 165 5.34 -15.26 -6.28
CA ILE A 165 6.32 -14.21 -5.94
C ILE A 165 5.67 -13.12 -5.07
N GLN A 166 4.42 -12.75 -5.34
CA GLN A 166 3.64 -11.86 -4.50
C GLN A 166 3.22 -12.53 -3.18
N ALA A 167 3.07 -13.87 -3.19
CA ALA A 167 2.68 -14.66 -2.04
C ALA A 167 3.62 -14.51 -0.82
N ARG A 168 4.93 -14.26 -1.00
CA ARG A 168 5.86 -14.09 0.12
C ARG A 168 5.66 -12.75 0.83
N GLY A 169 5.61 -11.64 0.10
CA GLY A 169 5.37 -10.33 0.70
C GLY A 169 3.95 -10.22 1.30
N LEU A 170 2.97 -10.88 0.68
CA LEU A 170 1.61 -10.99 1.21
C LEU A 170 1.56 -11.90 2.45
N ALA A 171 2.31 -13.01 2.49
CA ALA A 171 2.37 -13.90 3.65
C ALA A 171 2.94 -13.18 4.89
N ASP A 172 4.06 -12.47 4.74
CA ASP A 172 4.64 -11.68 5.83
C ASP A 172 3.68 -10.59 6.33
N ALA A 173 2.93 -9.96 5.44
CA ALA A 173 1.93 -8.96 5.77
C ALA A 173 0.71 -9.59 6.48
N LEU A 174 0.25 -10.76 6.03
CA LEU A 174 -0.84 -11.50 6.67
C LEU A 174 -0.45 -11.99 8.06
N ASP A 175 0.79 -12.45 8.26
CA ASP A 175 1.29 -12.87 9.56
C ASP A 175 1.45 -11.67 10.51
N SER A 176 1.91 -10.51 10.00
CA SER A 176 1.93 -9.27 10.76
C SER A 176 0.53 -8.83 11.19
N ALA A 177 -0.45 -8.88 10.29
CA ALA A 177 -1.84 -8.54 10.59
C ALA A 177 -2.46 -9.50 11.63
N LYS A 178 -2.18 -10.81 11.56
CA LYS A 178 -2.62 -11.78 12.58
C LYS A 178 -2.03 -11.47 13.95
N ALA A 179 -0.74 -11.21 14.03
CA ALA A 179 -0.07 -10.86 15.30
C ALA A 179 -0.67 -9.58 15.90
N SER A 180 -0.96 -8.59 15.08
CA SER A 180 -1.60 -7.35 15.50
C SER A 180 -3.03 -7.56 16.00
N LEU A 181 -3.84 -8.34 15.31
CA LEU A 181 -5.20 -8.69 15.75
C LEU A 181 -5.19 -9.44 17.09
N GLU A 182 -4.30 -10.40 17.27
CA GLU A 182 -4.18 -11.11 18.56
C GLU A 182 -3.75 -10.18 19.70
N SER A 183 -2.90 -9.19 19.42
CA SER A 183 -2.55 -8.14 20.37
C SER A 183 -3.76 -7.30 20.76
N ALA A 184 -4.57 -6.88 19.80
CA ALA A 184 -5.81 -6.12 20.03
C ALA A 184 -6.84 -6.94 20.85
N ARG A 185 -6.97 -8.22 20.56
CA ARG A 185 -7.83 -9.15 21.34
C ARG A 185 -7.34 -9.31 22.79
N ALA A 186 -6.03 -9.41 22.99
CA ALA A 186 -5.44 -9.53 24.33
C ALA A 186 -5.66 -8.25 25.15
N GLU A 187 -5.48 -7.09 24.55
CA GLU A 187 -5.71 -5.79 25.19
C GLU A 187 -7.19 -5.62 25.61
N LYS A 188 -8.12 -5.96 24.73
CA LYS A 188 -9.56 -5.95 25.06
C LYS A 188 -9.88 -6.83 26.26
N ARG A 189 -9.37 -8.08 26.28
CA ARG A 189 -9.57 -9.00 27.41
C ARG A 189 -9.01 -8.45 28.71
N GLU A 190 -7.88 -7.77 28.66
CA GLU A 190 -7.29 -7.15 29.86
C GLU A 190 -8.15 -5.99 30.37
N ILE A 191 -8.64 -5.15 29.49
CA ILE A 191 -9.55 -4.04 29.82
C ILE A 191 -10.84 -4.59 30.45
N GLU A 192 -11.42 -5.63 29.90
CA GLU A 192 -12.64 -6.26 30.43
C GLU A 192 -12.41 -6.86 31.84
N ARG A 193 -11.28 -7.55 32.04
CA ARG A 193 -10.88 -8.04 33.37
C ARG A 193 -10.74 -6.90 34.40
N LYS A 194 -10.12 -5.80 34.02
CA LYS A 194 -9.99 -4.61 34.89
C LYS A 194 -11.36 -4.03 35.23
N LYS A 195 -12.25 -3.91 34.25
CA LYS A 195 -13.63 -3.43 34.47
C LYS A 195 -14.41 -4.32 35.41
N GLN A 196 -14.34 -5.65 35.24
CA GLN A 196 -14.99 -6.60 36.11
C GLN A 196 -14.46 -6.51 37.55
N LYS A 197 -13.13 -6.39 37.72
CA LYS A 197 -12.52 -6.25 39.04
C LYS A 197 -12.99 -4.96 39.75
N ILE A 198 -13.05 -3.85 39.03
CA ILE A 198 -13.55 -2.57 39.59
C ILE A 198 -15.03 -2.72 39.97
N LYS A 199 -15.86 -3.36 39.14
CA LYS A 199 -17.28 -3.57 39.45
C LYS A 199 -17.47 -4.38 40.72
N LEU A 200 -16.74 -5.48 40.89
CA LEU A 200 -16.78 -6.32 42.11
C LEU A 200 -16.38 -5.52 43.35
N MET A 201 -15.32 -4.69 43.22
CA MET A 201 -14.89 -3.83 44.37
C MET A 201 -15.95 -2.78 44.77
N LEU A 202 -16.77 -2.32 43.83
CA LEU A 202 -17.84 -1.34 44.09
C LEU A 202 -19.10 -2.01 44.67
N GLU A 203 -19.29 -3.30 44.44
CA GLU A 203 -20.44 -4.07 45.02
C GLU A 203 -20.17 -4.55 46.45
N GLU A 204 -18.91 -4.48 46.92
CA GLU A 204 -18.52 -4.85 48.31
C GLU A 204 -18.64 -3.64 49.31
N PHE A 205 -19.04 -2.46 48.84
CA PHE A 205 -19.28 -1.25 49.68
C PHE A 205 -20.76 -0.90 49.71
#